data_1dff550d8ff3ffffef4c9c1f3adfffce
#
_entry.id   1dff550d8ff3ffffef4c9c1f3adfffce
#
_cell.length_a   1.000
_cell.length_b   1.000
_cell.length_c   1.000
_cell.angle_alpha   90.00
_cell.angle_beta   90.00
_cell.angle_gamma   90.00
#
_symmetry.space_group_name_H-M   'P 1'
#
loop_
_entity.id
_entity.type
_entity.pdbx_description
1 polymer ?
#
loop_
_entity_poly.entity_id
_entity_poly.type
_entity_poly.pdbx_seq_one_letter_code
_entity_poly.pdbx_strand_id
1 'polypeptide(L)'
;MLFLMNAVRDFRRPKNWVPILSLLIVVAAASGCRSIGYYAQAVHGEYQVLTHRKSIDKLIADSKTPPKLRQQLQLVQQFRAFARTELKLPVGNSYEKYVDVHRKYVVWNVQAAPKFSLEPKAWWYPFVGSLEYRGYFSEKGARDCGERLAKKGFDVYVDGVEAYSTLGWFKDPILNTFIDTSEPELAEVLFHELGHKRVFASGDTDFNEAFATTVGQEGAHRWLRSRCDTDLLEKYDASIARDQQFVHLIMATRQRLEKVYGDTLDKDGNVAAAKIPPAASDELRRGKQRVFDDLRRQYAEMKTGWGGFSGYDGWFADQLNNAKLNTIANYYDYVPGFQRLLQLNGGNMGKFYLAAERLSKQPKDMRHQKLRELAKQK
;
A
#
# COMPACT_ATOMS: atom_id res chain seq x y z
N MET A 1 -12.22 -11.27 -3.33
CA MET A 1 -11.09 -12.20 -3.16
C MET A 1 -11.26 -13.11 -1.95
N LEU A 2 -11.57 -12.58 -0.77
CA LEU A 2 -11.68 -13.36 0.48
C LEU A 2 -12.74 -14.48 0.49
N PHE A 3 -13.90 -14.28 -0.12
CA PHE A 3 -14.99 -15.28 -0.10
C PHE A 3 -14.71 -16.53 -0.94
N LEU A 4 -14.07 -16.37 -2.09
CA LEU A 4 -13.63 -17.50 -2.93
C LEU A 4 -12.52 -18.33 -2.24
N MET A 5 -11.78 -17.74 -1.33
CA MET A 5 -10.64 -18.36 -0.67
C MET A 5 -11.03 -19.17 0.58
N ASN A 6 -12.12 -18.81 1.29
CA ASN A 6 -12.72 -19.70 2.30
C ASN A 6 -13.30 -20.97 1.66
N ALA A 7 -13.82 -20.88 0.45
CA ALA A 7 -14.27 -22.05 -0.31
C ALA A 7 -13.14 -23.05 -0.58
N VAL A 8 -11.91 -22.60 -0.81
CA VAL A 8 -10.75 -23.48 -1.07
C VAL A 8 -10.25 -24.21 0.19
N ARG A 9 -10.50 -23.67 1.39
CA ARG A 9 -10.10 -24.32 2.65
C ARG A 9 -10.98 -25.53 2.99
N ASP A 10 -12.28 -25.52 2.60
CA ASP A 10 -13.22 -26.62 2.80
C ASP A 10 -13.22 -27.68 1.68
N PHE A 11 -12.34 -27.55 0.69
CA PHE A 11 -12.21 -28.46 -0.46
C PHE A 11 -11.89 -29.90 -0.11
N ARG A 12 -11.61 -30.21 1.15
CA ARG A 12 -11.33 -31.58 1.62
C ARG A 12 -12.57 -32.37 2.09
N ARG A 13 -13.80 -31.79 2.02
CA ARG A 13 -15.04 -32.51 2.36
C ARG A 13 -16.07 -32.44 1.21
N PRO A 14 -16.37 -33.55 0.54
CA PRO A 14 -17.16 -33.54 -0.72
C PRO A 14 -18.68 -33.27 -0.56
N LYS A 15 -19.20 -32.98 0.63
CA LYS A 15 -20.65 -32.85 0.87
C LYS A 15 -21.25 -31.43 0.81
N ASN A 16 -20.44 -30.37 0.63
CA ASN A 16 -20.93 -28.97 0.73
C ASN A 16 -20.75 -28.13 -0.55
N TRP A 17 -20.77 -28.72 -1.72
CA TRP A 17 -20.55 -28.02 -2.98
C TRP A 17 -21.79 -27.24 -3.48
N VAL A 18 -23.00 -27.69 -3.14
CA VAL A 18 -24.25 -27.08 -3.63
C VAL A 18 -24.40 -25.63 -3.16
N PRO A 19 -24.22 -25.25 -1.87
CA PRO A 19 -24.35 -23.88 -1.45
C PRO A 19 -23.22 -22.98 -2.00
N ILE A 20 -22.00 -23.54 -2.19
CA ILE A 20 -20.87 -22.80 -2.78
C ILE A 20 -21.12 -22.53 -4.26
N LEU A 21 -21.61 -23.53 -5.00
CA LEU A 21 -21.97 -23.38 -6.42
C LEU A 21 -23.16 -22.44 -6.59
N SER A 22 -24.17 -22.51 -5.74
CA SER A 22 -25.32 -21.62 -5.72
C SER A 22 -24.91 -20.17 -5.43
N LEU A 23 -23.99 -19.95 -4.49
CA LEU A 23 -23.47 -18.63 -4.17
C LEU A 23 -22.63 -18.06 -5.32
N LEU A 24 -21.81 -18.89 -5.98
CA LEU A 24 -21.05 -18.51 -7.17
C LEU A 24 -22.00 -18.13 -8.34
N ILE A 25 -23.08 -18.84 -8.52
CA ILE A 25 -24.10 -18.53 -9.55
C ILE A 25 -24.84 -17.23 -9.22
N VAL A 26 -25.18 -16.98 -7.95
CA VAL A 26 -25.83 -15.73 -7.51
C VAL A 26 -24.88 -14.54 -7.64
N VAL A 27 -23.62 -14.69 -7.29
CA VAL A 27 -22.59 -13.66 -7.49
C VAL A 27 -22.34 -13.41 -8.98
N ALA A 28 -22.36 -14.46 -9.81
CA ALA A 28 -22.22 -14.36 -11.25
C ALA A 28 -23.44 -13.68 -11.91
N ALA A 29 -24.63 -13.95 -11.44
CA ALA A 29 -25.86 -13.35 -11.96
C ALA A 29 -26.05 -11.88 -11.53
N ALA A 30 -25.60 -11.54 -10.31
CA ALA A 30 -25.66 -10.18 -9.79
C ALA A 30 -24.53 -9.27 -10.30
N SER A 31 -23.41 -9.86 -10.73
CA SER A 31 -22.22 -9.16 -11.20
C SER A 31 -22.10 -9.40 -12.71
N GLY A 32 -22.30 -8.42 -13.57
CA GLY A 32 -22.11 -8.60 -15.02
C GLY A 32 -20.75 -9.25 -15.37
N CYS A 33 -20.60 -9.82 -16.57
CA CYS A 33 -19.45 -10.60 -17.07
C CYS A 33 -18.04 -10.03 -16.73
N ARG A 34 -17.94 -8.72 -16.50
CA ARG A 34 -16.68 -8.03 -16.15
C ARG A 34 -16.19 -8.32 -14.72
N SER A 35 -17.12 -8.51 -13.78
CA SER A 35 -16.76 -8.85 -12.39
C SER A 35 -16.29 -10.29 -12.29
N ILE A 36 -16.84 -11.19 -13.10
CA ILE A 36 -16.40 -12.59 -13.17
C ILE A 36 -14.95 -12.66 -13.66
N GLY A 37 -14.64 -11.96 -14.77
CA GLY A 37 -13.26 -11.92 -15.30
C GLY A 37 -12.25 -11.33 -14.30
N TYR A 38 -12.66 -10.32 -13.55
CA TYR A 38 -11.82 -9.74 -12.49
C TYR A 38 -11.52 -10.76 -11.38
N TYR A 39 -12.54 -11.43 -10.84
CA TYR A 39 -12.34 -12.41 -9.78
C TYR A 39 -11.60 -13.66 -10.27
N ALA A 40 -11.84 -14.10 -11.50
CA ALA A 40 -11.14 -15.24 -12.10
C ALA A 40 -9.62 -14.98 -12.20
N GLN A 41 -9.20 -13.79 -12.69
CA GLN A 41 -7.79 -13.44 -12.77
C GLN A 41 -7.15 -13.29 -11.36
N ALA A 42 -7.92 -12.78 -10.38
CA ALA A 42 -7.43 -12.66 -9.00
C ALA A 42 -7.19 -14.04 -8.37
N VAL A 43 -8.12 -14.97 -8.54
CA VAL A 43 -7.97 -16.36 -8.08
C VAL A 43 -6.81 -17.08 -8.77
N HIS A 44 -6.70 -16.92 -10.11
CA HIS A 44 -5.62 -17.53 -10.86
C HIS A 44 -4.24 -17.00 -10.45
N GLY A 45 -4.11 -15.67 -10.29
CA GLY A 45 -2.86 -15.05 -9.86
C GLY A 45 -2.44 -15.50 -8.47
N GLU A 46 -3.37 -15.54 -7.52
CA GLU A 46 -3.10 -16.04 -6.17
C GLU A 46 -2.75 -17.53 -6.19
N TYR A 47 -3.44 -18.34 -6.97
CA TYR A 47 -3.13 -19.77 -7.14
C TYR A 47 -1.68 -19.98 -7.60
N GLN A 48 -1.18 -19.18 -8.55
CA GLN A 48 0.21 -19.24 -8.99
C GLN A 48 1.18 -18.96 -7.83
N VAL A 49 0.92 -17.92 -7.03
CA VAL A 49 1.74 -17.61 -5.85
C VAL A 49 1.70 -18.76 -4.84
N LEU A 50 0.53 -19.37 -4.61
CA LEU A 50 0.36 -20.46 -3.65
C LEU A 50 1.05 -21.76 -4.05
N THR A 51 1.10 -22.08 -5.35
CA THR A 51 1.59 -23.37 -5.84
C THR A 51 3.09 -23.40 -6.11
N HIS A 52 3.74 -22.26 -6.35
CA HIS A 52 5.18 -22.19 -6.64
C HIS A 52 6.06 -21.94 -5.40
N ARG A 53 5.54 -22.17 -4.20
CA ARG A 53 6.23 -21.94 -2.94
C ARG A 53 7.36 -22.93 -2.68
N LYS A 54 8.59 -22.43 -2.48
CA LYS A 54 9.77 -23.18 -2.06
C LYS A 54 10.10 -22.89 -0.60
N SER A 55 10.54 -23.88 0.17
CA SER A 55 10.98 -23.66 1.56
C SER A 55 12.26 -22.82 1.57
N ILE A 56 12.30 -21.77 2.36
CA ILE A 56 13.50 -20.95 2.57
C ILE A 56 14.64 -21.78 3.13
N ASP A 57 14.38 -22.65 4.13
CA ASP A 57 15.42 -23.52 4.71
C ASP A 57 16.03 -24.46 3.66
N LYS A 58 15.19 -25.04 2.78
CA LYS A 58 15.68 -25.89 1.69
C LYS A 58 16.51 -25.11 0.67
N LEU A 59 16.09 -23.88 0.34
CA LEU A 59 16.85 -23.02 -0.59
C LEU A 59 18.19 -22.60 0.01
N ILE A 60 18.25 -22.27 1.31
CA ILE A 60 19.52 -21.94 2.00
C ILE A 60 20.47 -23.12 2.01
N ALA A 61 19.97 -24.33 2.20
CA ALA A 61 20.78 -25.55 2.22
C ALA A 61 21.20 -26.04 0.82
N ASP A 62 20.51 -25.64 -0.23
CA ASP A 62 20.81 -26.07 -1.60
C ASP A 62 22.00 -25.29 -2.17
N SER A 63 23.08 -26.02 -2.53
CA SER A 63 24.29 -25.46 -3.13
C SER A 63 24.03 -24.75 -4.49
N LYS A 64 22.95 -25.11 -5.19
CA LYS A 64 22.55 -24.50 -6.46
C LYS A 64 21.85 -23.15 -6.30
N THR A 65 21.43 -22.78 -5.08
CA THR A 65 20.84 -21.46 -4.84
C THR A 65 21.89 -20.36 -5.02
N PRO A 66 21.62 -19.34 -5.84
CA PRO A 66 22.54 -18.22 -6.04
C PRO A 66 23.00 -17.61 -4.71
N PRO A 67 24.29 -17.28 -4.55
CA PRO A 67 24.82 -16.78 -3.28
C PRO A 67 24.08 -15.55 -2.74
N LYS A 68 23.76 -14.58 -3.62
CA LYS A 68 22.99 -13.39 -3.26
C LYS A 68 21.59 -13.75 -2.70
N LEU A 69 20.85 -14.61 -3.39
CA LEU A 69 19.52 -15.04 -2.93
C LEU A 69 19.63 -15.77 -1.58
N ARG A 70 20.63 -16.63 -1.41
CA ARG A 70 20.86 -17.34 -0.14
C ARG A 70 21.10 -16.37 1.01
N GLN A 71 21.93 -15.35 0.81
CA GLN A 71 22.21 -14.30 1.80
C GLN A 71 20.92 -13.53 2.17
N GLN A 72 20.12 -13.12 1.20
CA GLN A 72 18.86 -12.43 1.44
C GLN A 72 17.85 -13.31 2.19
N LEU A 73 17.76 -14.60 1.83
CA LEU A 73 16.90 -15.54 2.56
C LEU A 73 17.35 -15.76 4.01
N GLN A 74 18.66 -15.74 4.29
CA GLN A 74 19.19 -15.77 5.66
C GLN A 74 18.83 -14.51 6.44
N LEU A 75 18.90 -13.32 5.81
CA LEU A 75 18.41 -12.07 6.42
C LEU A 75 16.92 -12.14 6.75
N VAL A 76 16.10 -12.66 5.86
CA VAL A 76 14.66 -12.86 6.12
C VAL A 76 14.42 -13.71 7.35
N GLN A 77 15.20 -14.79 7.58
CA GLN A 77 15.10 -15.60 8.79
C GLN A 77 15.45 -14.79 10.05
N GLN A 78 16.49 -13.97 9.97
CA GLN A 78 16.87 -13.07 11.07
C GLN A 78 15.79 -12.02 11.35
N PHE A 79 15.22 -11.40 10.30
CA PHE A 79 14.10 -10.46 10.46
C PHE A 79 12.88 -11.11 11.10
N ARG A 80 12.54 -12.34 10.71
CA ARG A 80 11.43 -13.09 11.33
C ARG A 80 11.65 -13.35 12.83
N ALA A 81 12.88 -13.72 13.21
CA ALA A 81 13.24 -13.90 14.61
C ALA A 81 13.13 -12.58 15.38
N PHE A 82 13.72 -11.51 14.86
CA PHE A 82 13.69 -10.17 15.45
C PHE A 82 12.26 -9.61 15.57
N ALA A 83 11.44 -9.76 14.53
CA ALA A 83 10.04 -9.35 14.55
C ALA A 83 9.26 -10.02 15.69
N ARG A 84 9.54 -11.31 15.96
CA ARG A 84 8.88 -12.05 17.03
C ARG A 84 9.36 -11.62 18.40
N THR A 85 10.68 -11.55 18.61
CA THR A 85 11.28 -11.33 19.95
C THR A 85 11.30 -9.87 20.35
N GLU A 86 11.69 -8.97 19.46
CA GLU A 86 11.89 -7.55 19.77
C GLU A 86 10.66 -6.70 19.43
N LEU A 87 10.06 -6.91 18.26
CA LEU A 87 8.91 -6.11 17.82
C LEU A 87 7.57 -6.67 18.30
N LYS A 88 7.53 -7.90 18.83
CA LYS A 88 6.28 -8.56 19.29
C LYS A 88 5.21 -8.66 18.19
N LEU A 89 5.65 -8.84 16.94
CA LEU A 89 4.78 -8.98 15.79
C LEU A 89 4.30 -10.44 15.63
N PRO A 90 3.08 -10.65 15.09
CA PRO A 90 2.50 -11.98 14.88
C PRO A 90 3.08 -12.65 13.63
N VAL A 91 4.32 -13.09 13.67
CA VAL A 91 5.04 -13.67 12.53
C VAL A 91 4.39 -14.97 12.04
N GLY A 92 3.97 -15.86 12.96
CA GLY A 92 3.41 -17.16 12.59
C GLY A 92 4.31 -17.91 11.60
N ASN A 93 3.70 -18.43 10.55
CA ASN A 93 4.40 -19.12 9.45
C ASN A 93 4.59 -18.20 8.20
N SER A 94 4.44 -16.89 8.34
CA SER A 94 4.71 -15.94 7.25
C SER A 94 6.19 -15.91 6.94
N TYR A 95 6.50 -15.75 5.66
CA TYR A 95 7.89 -15.66 5.16
C TYR A 95 8.76 -16.89 5.45
N GLU A 96 8.15 -18.09 5.55
CA GLU A 96 8.87 -19.38 5.55
C GLU A 96 9.10 -19.92 4.13
N LYS A 97 8.44 -19.29 3.16
CA LYS A 97 8.46 -19.73 1.77
C LYS A 97 8.92 -18.57 0.89
N TYR A 98 9.59 -18.93 -0.19
CA TYR A 98 9.97 -18.03 -1.28
C TYR A 98 9.22 -18.42 -2.55
N VAL A 99 8.82 -17.41 -3.32
CA VAL A 99 8.22 -17.59 -4.65
C VAL A 99 8.88 -16.65 -5.63
N ASP A 100 9.33 -17.21 -6.76
CA ASP A 100 9.66 -16.42 -7.94
C ASP A 100 8.44 -16.35 -8.85
N VAL A 101 7.88 -15.17 -9.00
CA VAL A 101 6.74 -14.92 -9.91
C VAL A 101 7.20 -14.61 -11.34
N HIS A 102 8.52 -14.62 -11.62
CA HIS A 102 9.14 -14.37 -12.92
C HIS A 102 8.69 -13.05 -13.57
N ARG A 103 8.43 -12.02 -12.76
CA ARG A 103 8.02 -10.68 -13.20
C ARG A 103 8.44 -9.64 -12.16
N LYS A 104 8.50 -8.37 -12.60
CA LYS A 104 8.95 -7.26 -11.75
C LYS A 104 7.96 -6.93 -10.62
N TYR A 105 6.65 -7.07 -10.87
CA TYR A 105 5.60 -6.74 -9.92
C TYR A 105 4.67 -7.92 -9.71
N VAL A 106 4.21 -8.10 -8.48
CA VAL A 106 3.29 -9.19 -8.14
C VAL A 106 1.84 -8.83 -8.49
N VAL A 107 1.46 -7.58 -8.30
CA VAL A 107 0.12 -7.02 -8.56
C VAL A 107 0.29 -5.66 -9.24
N TRP A 108 -0.71 -5.25 -10.01
CA TRP A 108 -0.84 -3.92 -10.60
C TRP A 108 -2.05 -3.24 -10.00
N ASN A 109 -1.87 -2.09 -9.36
CA ASN A 109 -2.95 -1.29 -8.80
C ASN A 109 -3.45 -0.27 -9.81
N VAL A 110 -4.77 -0.13 -9.90
CA VAL A 110 -5.44 0.94 -10.63
C VAL A 110 -6.06 1.88 -9.62
N GLN A 111 -5.64 3.12 -9.65
CA GLN A 111 -6.19 4.21 -8.86
C GLN A 111 -6.84 5.23 -9.79
N ALA A 112 -7.88 5.88 -9.34
CA ALA A 112 -8.60 6.87 -10.13
C ALA A 112 -9.15 7.97 -9.22
N ALA A 113 -9.20 9.19 -9.75
CA ALA A 113 -9.87 10.32 -9.11
C ALA A 113 -10.53 11.19 -10.19
N PRO A 114 -11.58 11.94 -9.88
CA PRO A 114 -12.13 12.89 -10.84
C PRO A 114 -11.11 13.96 -11.23
N LYS A 115 -11.24 14.55 -12.43
CA LYS A 115 -10.27 15.54 -12.95
C LYS A 115 -10.09 16.76 -12.07
N PHE A 116 -11.14 17.15 -11.35
CA PHE A 116 -11.15 18.34 -10.50
C PHE A 116 -11.60 18.02 -9.06
N SER A 117 -11.19 16.86 -8.56
CA SER A 117 -11.34 16.49 -7.15
C SER A 117 -10.20 15.56 -6.77
N LEU A 118 -9.77 15.64 -5.52
CA LEU A 118 -8.79 14.72 -4.93
C LEU A 118 -9.45 13.51 -4.26
N GLU A 119 -10.80 13.45 -4.25
CA GLU A 119 -11.52 12.32 -3.70
C GLU A 119 -11.25 11.06 -4.52
N PRO A 120 -10.65 10.01 -3.93
CA PRO A 120 -10.32 8.80 -4.67
C PRO A 120 -11.59 8.02 -5.02
N LYS A 121 -11.58 7.43 -6.21
CA LYS A 121 -12.59 6.45 -6.55
C LYS A 121 -12.45 5.22 -5.66
N ALA A 122 -13.49 4.89 -4.90
CA ALA A 122 -13.56 3.68 -4.12
C ALA A 122 -14.21 2.52 -4.90
N TRP A 123 -13.76 1.28 -4.58
CA TRP A 123 -14.35 0.01 -5.03
C TRP A 123 -14.73 -0.81 -3.81
N TRP A 124 -16.00 -1.21 -3.75
CA TRP A 124 -16.47 -2.04 -2.66
C TRP A 124 -16.17 -3.53 -2.92
N TYR A 125 -15.68 -4.20 -1.90
CA TYR A 125 -15.38 -5.63 -1.90
C TYR A 125 -16.07 -6.31 -0.73
N PRO A 126 -16.66 -7.51 -0.93
CA PRO A 126 -17.19 -8.30 0.17
C PRO A 126 -16.09 -8.55 1.23
N PHE A 127 -16.44 -8.40 2.51
CA PHE A 127 -15.59 -8.63 3.69
C PHE A 127 -14.42 -7.65 3.93
N VAL A 128 -13.89 -7.01 2.89
CA VAL A 128 -12.80 -6.02 3.02
C VAL A 128 -13.36 -4.60 3.17
N GLY A 129 -14.53 -4.37 2.59
CA GLY A 129 -15.12 -3.03 2.52
C GLY A 129 -14.67 -2.26 1.28
N SER A 130 -14.66 -0.95 1.36
CA SER A 130 -14.23 -0.07 0.27
C SER A 130 -12.72 0.10 0.28
N LEU A 131 -12.11 -0.07 -0.90
CA LEU A 131 -10.68 0.23 -1.15
C LEU A 131 -10.58 1.31 -2.23
N GLU A 132 -9.60 2.16 -2.12
CA GLU A 132 -9.34 3.27 -3.04
C GLU A 132 -8.49 2.88 -4.25
N TYR A 133 -8.24 1.60 -4.40
CA TYR A 133 -7.55 1.01 -5.54
C TYR A 133 -8.17 -0.32 -5.96
N ARG A 134 -7.82 -0.76 -7.17
CA ARG A 134 -8.23 -2.05 -7.71
C ARG A 134 -7.03 -2.83 -8.22
N GLY A 135 -6.69 -3.94 -7.54
CA GLY A 135 -5.53 -4.77 -7.85
C GLY A 135 -5.78 -5.78 -8.97
N TYR A 136 -4.79 -5.96 -9.84
CA TYR A 136 -4.77 -6.95 -10.91
C TYR A 136 -3.47 -7.75 -10.90
N PHE A 137 -3.53 -9.06 -11.08
CA PHE A 137 -2.34 -9.89 -11.30
C PHE A 137 -1.82 -9.80 -12.75
N SER A 138 -2.51 -9.09 -13.63
CA SER A 138 -2.15 -8.86 -15.02
C SER A 138 -2.00 -7.37 -15.30
N GLU A 139 -0.85 -6.95 -15.80
CA GLU A 139 -0.60 -5.56 -16.24
C GLU A 139 -1.62 -5.12 -17.28
N LYS A 140 -1.84 -5.98 -18.30
CA LYS A 140 -2.84 -5.70 -19.34
C LYS A 140 -4.22 -5.45 -18.75
N GLY A 141 -4.66 -6.29 -17.81
CA GLY A 141 -5.97 -6.12 -17.16
C GLY A 141 -6.09 -4.82 -16.37
N ALA A 142 -5.00 -4.39 -15.71
CA ALA A 142 -4.94 -3.10 -15.02
C ALA A 142 -5.00 -1.93 -16.00
N ARG A 143 -4.20 -1.95 -17.05
CA ARG A 143 -4.18 -0.90 -18.09
C ARG A 143 -5.51 -0.80 -18.82
N ASP A 144 -6.12 -1.92 -19.22
CA ASP A 144 -7.47 -1.95 -19.82
C ASP A 144 -8.54 -1.34 -18.88
N CYS A 145 -8.39 -1.54 -17.56
CA CYS A 145 -9.26 -0.90 -16.57
C CYS A 145 -9.00 0.61 -16.51
N GLY A 146 -7.74 1.00 -16.46
CA GLY A 146 -7.32 2.40 -16.44
C GLY A 146 -7.83 3.18 -17.65
N GLU A 147 -7.66 2.64 -18.86
CA GLU A 147 -8.16 3.27 -20.09
C GLU A 147 -9.68 3.50 -20.08
N ARG A 148 -10.43 2.51 -19.58
CA ARG A 148 -11.89 2.66 -19.46
C ARG A 148 -12.28 3.79 -18.49
N LEU A 149 -11.54 3.96 -17.40
CA LEU A 149 -11.77 5.03 -16.44
C LEU A 149 -11.37 6.39 -17.02
N ALA A 150 -10.24 6.45 -17.73
CA ALA A 150 -9.79 7.65 -18.42
C ALA A 150 -10.81 8.12 -19.48
N LYS A 151 -11.39 7.19 -20.26
CA LYS A 151 -12.50 7.47 -21.20
C LYS A 151 -13.77 7.99 -20.52
N LYS A 152 -13.95 7.71 -19.21
CA LYS A 152 -15.04 8.25 -18.39
C LYS A 152 -14.70 9.60 -17.74
N GLY A 153 -13.54 10.17 -18.04
CA GLY A 153 -13.13 11.47 -17.55
C GLY A 153 -12.39 11.46 -16.21
N PHE A 154 -11.95 10.29 -15.71
CA PHE A 154 -11.12 10.22 -14.52
C PHE A 154 -9.64 10.49 -14.85
N ASP A 155 -8.93 11.07 -13.90
CA ASP A 155 -7.50 10.93 -13.79
C ASP A 155 -7.21 9.50 -13.30
N VAL A 156 -6.25 8.84 -13.92
CA VAL A 156 -5.94 7.44 -13.63
C VAL A 156 -4.44 7.26 -13.46
N TYR A 157 -4.08 6.45 -12.48
CA TYR A 157 -2.72 5.97 -12.30
C TYR A 157 -2.71 4.45 -12.18
N VAL A 158 -1.78 3.81 -12.88
CA VAL A 158 -1.58 2.35 -12.85
C VAL A 158 -0.14 2.11 -12.49
N ASP A 159 0.09 1.50 -11.35
CA ASP A 159 1.43 1.18 -10.86
C ASP A 159 1.59 -0.28 -10.48
N GLY A 160 2.83 -0.74 -10.51
CA GLY A 160 3.21 -2.07 -10.08
C GLY A 160 3.53 -2.12 -8.59
N VAL A 161 3.05 -3.15 -7.91
CA VAL A 161 3.25 -3.40 -6.48
C VAL A 161 4.21 -4.57 -6.32
N GLU A 162 5.27 -4.38 -5.56
CA GLU A 162 6.32 -5.38 -5.35
C GLU A 162 5.98 -6.35 -4.21
N ALA A 163 5.30 -5.86 -3.16
CA ALA A 163 4.87 -6.65 -2.01
C ALA A 163 3.37 -6.49 -1.75
N TYR A 164 2.73 -7.47 -1.16
CA TYR A 164 1.36 -7.38 -0.66
C TYR A 164 1.14 -8.34 0.50
N SER A 165 0.26 -7.98 1.41
CA SER A 165 -0.17 -8.84 2.50
C SER A 165 -1.56 -9.41 2.25
N THR A 166 -1.74 -10.67 2.63
CA THR A 166 -3.07 -11.30 2.67
C THR A 166 -3.77 -11.06 4.02
N LEU A 167 -3.31 -10.09 4.81
CA LEU A 167 -3.82 -9.77 6.16
C LEU A 167 -3.86 -11.00 7.09
N GLY A 168 -2.92 -11.94 6.89
CA GLY A 168 -2.83 -13.17 7.68
C GLY A 168 -3.77 -14.30 7.26
N TRP A 169 -4.58 -14.13 6.22
CA TRP A 169 -5.43 -15.19 5.67
C TRP A 169 -4.63 -16.32 5.04
N PHE A 170 -3.47 -16.00 4.49
CA PHE A 170 -2.49 -16.96 3.98
C PHE A 170 -1.13 -16.75 4.63
N LYS A 171 -0.28 -17.76 4.47
CA LYS A 171 1.12 -17.69 4.83
C LYS A 171 1.83 -16.91 3.71
N ASP A 172 1.96 -15.59 3.85
CA ASP A 172 2.59 -14.75 2.85
C ASP A 172 4.02 -15.21 2.58
N PRO A 173 4.40 -15.46 1.32
CA PRO A 173 5.77 -15.81 0.95
C PRO A 173 6.63 -14.56 0.79
N ILE A 174 7.94 -14.74 0.83
CA ILE A 174 8.89 -13.79 0.25
C ILE A 174 8.81 -13.92 -1.27
N LEU A 175 8.79 -12.79 -1.98
CA LEU A 175 8.73 -12.76 -3.43
C LEU A 175 10.04 -12.23 -4.03
N ASN A 176 10.37 -12.70 -5.25
CA ASN A 176 11.48 -12.16 -6.02
C ASN A 176 11.34 -10.67 -6.32
N THR A 177 10.12 -10.13 -6.26
CA THR A 177 9.80 -8.75 -6.59
C THR A 177 10.36 -7.72 -5.60
N PHE A 178 10.61 -8.11 -4.34
CA PHE A 178 11.14 -7.20 -3.32
C PHE A 178 12.34 -7.73 -2.50
N ILE A 179 12.74 -9.00 -2.69
CA ILE A 179 13.83 -9.58 -1.90
C ILE A 179 15.20 -8.96 -2.20
N ASP A 180 15.38 -8.38 -3.39
CA ASP A 180 16.66 -7.83 -3.87
C ASP A 180 16.90 -6.36 -3.49
N THR A 181 16.05 -5.79 -2.64
CA THR A 181 16.21 -4.43 -2.09
C THR A 181 17.33 -4.38 -1.02
N SER A 182 17.68 -3.19 -0.57
CA SER A 182 18.67 -3.04 0.51
C SER A 182 18.20 -3.67 1.83
N GLU A 183 19.14 -3.99 2.73
CA GLU A 183 18.81 -4.60 4.03
C GLU A 183 17.78 -3.77 4.83
N PRO A 184 17.90 -2.43 4.97
CA PRO A 184 16.91 -1.63 5.67
C PRO A 184 15.53 -1.65 5.02
N GLU A 185 15.48 -1.52 3.68
CA GLU A 185 14.23 -1.54 2.93
C GLU A 185 13.53 -2.90 3.03
N LEU A 186 14.29 -4.00 2.93
CA LEU A 186 13.74 -5.34 3.10
C LEU A 186 13.19 -5.56 4.51
N ALA A 187 13.87 -5.06 5.54
CA ALA A 187 13.41 -5.10 6.92
C ALA A 187 12.11 -4.28 7.09
N GLU A 188 12.09 -3.05 6.56
CA GLU A 188 10.93 -2.16 6.63
C GLU A 188 9.71 -2.79 5.97
N VAL A 189 9.82 -3.29 4.74
CA VAL A 189 8.73 -3.95 4.02
C VAL A 189 8.20 -5.15 4.81
N LEU A 190 9.09 -6.00 5.33
CA LEU A 190 8.68 -7.19 6.05
C LEU A 190 7.97 -6.86 7.37
N PHE A 191 8.44 -5.86 8.11
CA PHE A 191 7.81 -5.43 9.35
C PHE A 191 6.52 -4.65 9.10
N HIS A 192 6.43 -3.88 8.02
CA HIS A 192 5.21 -3.21 7.55
C HIS A 192 4.09 -4.24 7.30
N GLU A 193 4.38 -5.26 6.50
CA GLU A 193 3.41 -6.31 6.17
C GLU A 193 2.98 -7.13 7.40
N LEU A 194 3.91 -7.36 8.35
CA LEU A 194 3.57 -7.97 9.64
C LEU A 194 2.75 -7.02 10.52
N GLY A 195 2.92 -5.71 10.37
CA GLY A 195 2.13 -4.68 11.02
C GLY A 195 0.64 -4.81 10.70
N HIS A 196 0.29 -5.01 9.42
CA HIS A 196 -1.09 -5.24 9.00
C HIS A 196 -1.78 -6.41 9.69
N LYS A 197 -1.00 -7.42 10.15
CA LYS A 197 -1.53 -8.56 10.91
C LYS A 197 -1.74 -8.26 12.39
N ARG A 198 -1.15 -7.16 12.89
CA ARG A 198 -1.21 -6.80 14.32
C ARG A 198 -2.39 -5.91 14.65
N VAL A 199 -2.65 -4.88 13.83
CA VAL A 199 -3.81 -3.98 13.97
C VAL A 199 -4.37 -3.71 12.58
N PHE A 200 -5.69 -3.83 12.44
CA PHE A 200 -6.39 -3.58 11.20
C PHE A 200 -7.76 -2.92 11.47
N ALA A 201 -8.02 -1.80 10.83
CA ALA A 201 -9.30 -1.11 10.84
C ALA A 201 -10.02 -1.33 9.50
N SER A 202 -11.12 -2.09 9.50
CA SER A 202 -11.87 -2.39 8.28
C SER A 202 -12.39 -1.12 7.60
N GLY A 203 -12.17 -0.99 6.29
CA GLY A 203 -12.63 0.14 5.48
C GLY A 203 -11.84 1.44 5.68
N ASP A 204 -10.64 1.37 6.26
CA ASP A 204 -9.79 2.54 6.49
C ASP A 204 -8.34 2.28 6.06
N THR A 205 -8.09 2.44 4.76
CA THR A 205 -6.77 2.23 4.16
C THR A 205 -5.73 3.16 4.77
N ASP A 206 -6.03 4.45 4.90
CA ASP A 206 -5.10 5.47 5.41
C ASP A 206 -4.60 5.13 6.82
N PHE A 207 -5.49 4.72 7.71
CA PHE A 207 -5.13 4.27 9.05
C PHE A 207 -4.22 3.04 9.01
N ASN A 208 -4.60 2.03 8.20
CA ASN A 208 -3.89 0.75 8.14
C ASN A 208 -2.48 0.91 7.58
N GLU A 209 -2.34 1.68 6.49
CA GLU A 209 -1.05 1.93 5.86
C GLU A 209 -0.14 2.79 6.75
N ALA A 210 -0.65 3.85 7.36
CA ALA A 210 0.14 4.69 8.25
C ALA A 210 0.60 3.94 9.51
N PHE A 211 -0.25 3.06 10.07
CA PHE A 211 0.14 2.19 11.18
C PHE A 211 1.24 1.22 10.75
N ALA A 212 1.06 0.52 9.63
CA ALA A 212 2.03 -0.45 9.12
C ALA A 212 3.36 0.22 8.75
N THR A 213 3.33 1.41 8.12
CA THR A 213 4.53 2.22 7.83
C THR A 213 5.28 2.60 9.11
N THR A 214 4.57 3.04 10.16
CA THR A 214 5.19 3.34 11.45
C THR A 214 5.87 2.11 12.06
N VAL A 215 5.22 0.95 11.98
CA VAL A 215 5.78 -0.33 12.47
C VAL A 215 7.00 -0.73 11.65
N GLY A 216 6.94 -0.60 10.33
CA GLY A 216 8.04 -0.91 9.41
C GLY A 216 9.27 -0.06 9.70
N GLN A 217 9.11 1.27 9.73
CA GLN A 217 10.19 2.22 9.98
C GLN A 217 10.81 2.04 11.36
N GLU A 218 10.02 1.97 12.41
CA GLU A 218 10.53 1.76 13.78
C GLU A 218 11.21 0.39 13.90
N GLY A 219 10.65 -0.64 13.24
CA GLY A 219 11.24 -1.97 13.20
C GLY A 219 12.60 -1.99 12.52
N ALA A 220 12.74 -1.35 11.36
CA ALA A 220 14.01 -1.22 10.65
C ALA A 220 15.04 -0.43 11.47
N HIS A 221 14.64 0.69 12.11
CA HIS A 221 15.50 1.44 13.04
C HIS A 221 16.03 0.57 14.18
N ARG A 222 15.16 -0.20 14.85
CA ARG A 222 15.58 -1.09 15.95
C ARG A 222 16.51 -2.19 15.47
N TRP A 223 16.21 -2.73 14.29
CA TRP A 223 17.07 -3.74 13.67
C TRP A 223 18.48 -3.20 13.44
N LEU A 224 18.60 -2.06 12.78
CA LEU A 224 19.90 -1.45 12.48
C LEU A 224 20.69 -1.09 13.76
N ARG A 225 20.02 -0.54 14.78
CA ARG A 225 20.63 -0.30 16.08
C ARG A 225 21.14 -1.59 16.74
N SER A 226 20.40 -2.69 16.62
CA SER A 226 20.83 -3.99 17.18
C SER A 226 22.06 -4.57 16.49
N ARG A 227 22.32 -4.12 15.24
CA ARG A 227 23.50 -4.50 14.45
C ARG A 227 24.72 -3.63 14.74
N CYS A 228 24.56 -2.53 15.44
CA CYS A 228 25.60 -1.51 15.67
C CYS A 228 26.22 -0.97 14.36
N ASP A 229 25.46 -0.99 13.25
CA ASP A 229 25.87 -0.46 11.96
C ASP A 229 25.42 1.00 11.86
N THR A 230 26.27 1.91 12.34
CA THR A 230 25.99 3.35 12.39
C THR A 230 25.88 3.95 11.00
N ASP A 231 26.72 3.53 10.06
CA ASP A 231 26.74 4.08 8.70
C ASP A 231 25.44 3.71 7.94
N LEU A 232 24.97 2.49 8.12
CA LEU A 232 23.72 2.05 7.49
C LEU A 232 22.51 2.70 8.15
N LEU A 233 22.55 2.92 9.47
CA LEU A 233 21.51 3.65 10.19
C LEU A 233 21.42 5.10 9.72
N GLU A 234 22.55 5.82 9.60
CA GLU A 234 22.58 7.20 9.11
C GLU A 234 22.04 7.32 7.67
N LYS A 235 22.40 6.38 6.79
CA LYS A 235 21.88 6.33 5.41
C LYS A 235 20.37 6.09 5.38
N TYR A 236 19.88 5.22 6.26
CA TYR A 236 18.46 4.95 6.39
C TYR A 236 17.71 6.16 6.94
N ASP A 237 18.23 6.83 7.98
CA ASP A 237 17.66 8.07 8.52
C ASP A 237 17.61 9.17 7.47
N ALA A 238 18.65 9.30 6.65
CA ALA A 238 18.67 10.23 5.53
C ALA A 238 17.63 9.87 4.45
N SER A 239 17.36 8.58 4.22
CA SER A 239 16.30 8.17 3.28
C SER A 239 14.93 8.54 3.82
N ILE A 240 14.63 8.24 5.09
CA ILE A 240 13.37 8.62 5.74
C ILE A 240 13.18 10.14 5.73
N ALA A 241 14.23 10.92 5.97
CA ALA A 241 14.13 12.37 5.90
C ALA A 241 13.80 12.88 4.50
N ARG A 242 14.34 12.26 3.44
CA ARG A 242 13.99 12.59 2.05
C ARG A 242 12.54 12.21 1.74
N ASP A 243 12.09 11.03 2.17
CA ASP A 243 10.72 10.58 2.01
C ASP A 243 9.74 11.56 2.68
N GLN A 244 10.02 12.00 3.89
CA GLN A 244 9.22 12.99 4.61
C GLN A 244 9.14 14.32 3.86
N GLN A 245 10.27 14.81 3.33
CA GLN A 245 10.29 16.05 2.52
C GLN A 245 9.47 15.89 1.24
N PHE A 246 9.61 14.75 0.55
CA PHE A 246 8.83 14.45 -0.65
C PHE A 246 7.33 14.38 -0.34
N VAL A 247 6.94 13.68 0.72
CA VAL A 247 5.54 13.62 1.19
C VAL A 247 5.00 15.01 1.50
N HIS A 248 5.76 15.83 2.22
CA HIS A 248 5.38 17.22 2.50
C HIS A 248 5.12 18.03 1.24
N LEU A 249 5.97 17.88 0.22
CA LEU A 249 5.79 18.54 -1.09
C LEU A 249 4.48 18.08 -1.75
N ILE A 250 4.19 16.78 -1.73
CA ILE A 250 2.96 16.24 -2.32
C ILE A 250 1.74 16.73 -1.55
N MET A 251 1.75 16.70 -0.21
CA MET A 251 0.63 17.18 0.62
C MET A 251 0.36 18.67 0.44
N ALA A 252 1.41 19.51 0.38
CA ALA A 252 1.28 20.92 0.08
C ALA A 252 0.71 21.16 -1.33
N THR A 253 1.06 20.31 -2.29
CA THR A 253 0.52 20.35 -3.65
C THR A 253 -0.97 19.99 -3.67
N ARG A 254 -1.38 18.97 -2.92
CA ARG A 254 -2.79 18.60 -2.76
C ARG A 254 -3.62 19.75 -2.21
N GLN A 255 -3.14 20.41 -1.13
CA GLN A 255 -3.83 21.58 -0.55
C GLN A 255 -3.98 22.73 -1.56
N ARG A 256 -2.99 22.94 -2.44
CA ARG A 256 -3.09 23.94 -3.51
C ARG A 256 -4.13 23.55 -4.57
N LEU A 257 -4.21 22.27 -4.92
CA LEU A 257 -5.23 21.76 -5.83
C LEU A 257 -6.63 21.85 -5.24
N GLU A 258 -6.82 21.54 -3.95
CA GLU A 258 -8.08 21.73 -3.24
C GLU A 258 -8.58 23.18 -3.34
N LYS A 259 -7.67 24.15 -3.16
CA LYS A 259 -8.00 25.58 -3.33
C LYS A 259 -8.36 25.94 -4.78
N VAL A 260 -7.70 25.31 -5.77
CA VAL A 260 -8.02 25.52 -7.19
C VAL A 260 -9.37 24.93 -7.54
N TYR A 261 -9.70 23.76 -7.00
CA TYR A 261 -10.96 23.09 -7.31
C TYR A 261 -12.15 23.68 -6.56
N GLY A 262 -11.93 24.30 -5.39
CA GLY A 262 -13.00 24.83 -4.53
C GLY A 262 -14.01 23.76 -4.16
N ASP A 263 -15.24 24.18 -3.91
CA ASP A 263 -16.36 23.28 -3.59
C ASP A 263 -16.98 22.69 -4.87
N THR A 264 -16.17 21.95 -5.65
CA THR A 264 -16.67 21.27 -6.86
C THR A 264 -17.45 20.00 -6.56
N LEU A 265 -17.51 19.60 -5.28
CA LEU A 265 -18.32 18.50 -4.80
C LEU A 265 -19.76 18.95 -4.58
N ASP A 266 -20.73 18.13 -4.98
CA ASP A 266 -22.11 18.30 -4.57
C ASP A 266 -22.29 17.89 -3.08
N LYS A 267 -23.50 18.13 -2.54
CA LYS A 267 -23.83 17.79 -1.13
C LYS A 267 -23.70 16.30 -0.80
N ASP A 268 -23.65 15.45 -1.82
CA ASP A 268 -23.52 14.00 -1.71
C ASP A 268 -22.07 13.52 -1.95
N GLY A 269 -21.11 14.46 -2.05
CA GLY A 269 -19.70 14.15 -2.26
C GLY A 269 -19.36 13.70 -3.70
N ASN A 270 -20.30 13.78 -4.62
CA ASN A 270 -20.04 13.49 -6.02
C ASN A 270 -19.50 14.73 -6.73
N VAL A 271 -18.51 14.53 -7.60
CA VAL A 271 -18.06 15.64 -8.45
C VAL A 271 -19.18 16.04 -9.38
N ALA A 272 -19.66 17.26 -9.24
CA ALA A 272 -20.61 17.87 -10.15
C ALA A 272 -20.00 18.11 -11.56
N ALA A 273 -19.07 17.23 -11.98
CA ALA A 273 -18.33 17.35 -13.24
C ALA A 273 -19.24 17.53 -14.46
N ALA A 274 -20.47 17.00 -14.42
CA ALA A 274 -21.49 17.20 -15.44
C ALA A 274 -22.11 18.62 -15.43
N LYS A 275 -21.81 19.43 -14.39
CA LYS A 275 -22.41 20.76 -14.22
C LYS A 275 -21.39 21.91 -14.29
N ILE A 276 -20.11 21.62 -14.48
CA ILE A 276 -19.07 22.66 -14.60
C ILE A 276 -19.18 23.29 -16.01
N PRO A 277 -19.47 24.59 -16.12
CA PRO A 277 -19.50 25.27 -17.42
C PRO A 277 -18.15 25.12 -18.14
N PRO A 278 -18.12 25.08 -19.50
CA PRO A 278 -16.88 24.93 -20.26
C PRO A 278 -15.79 25.96 -19.89
N ALA A 279 -16.14 27.22 -19.72
CA ALA A 279 -15.21 28.28 -19.34
C ALA A 279 -14.59 28.04 -17.95
N ALA A 280 -15.39 27.64 -16.95
CA ALA A 280 -14.90 27.28 -15.62
C ALA A 280 -14.03 26.03 -15.68
N SER A 281 -14.34 25.06 -16.52
CA SER A 281 -13.53 23.86 -16.74
C SER A 281 -12.14 24.21 -17.30
N ASP A 282 -12.04 25.22 -18.19
CA ASP A 282 -10.75 25.66 -18.74
C ASP A 282 -9.91 26.40 -17.71
N GLU A 283 -10.55 27.17 -16.83
CA GLU A 283 -9.86 27.83 -15.72
C GLU A 283 -9.31 26.81 -14.71
N LEU A 284 -10.11 25.83 -14.32
CA LEU A 284 -9.69 24.73 -13.45
C LEU A 284 -8.52 23.94 -14.08
N ARG A 285 -8.57 23.67 -15.40
CA ARG A 285 -7.46 23.01 -16.10
C ARG A 285 -6.17 23.82 -16.03
N ARG A 286 -6.23 25.14 -16.34
CA ARG A 286 -5.07 26.02 -16.24
C ARG A 286 -4.54 26.11 -14.81
N GLY A 287 -5.43 26.20 -13.82
CA GLY A 287 -5.08 26.20 -12.41
C GLY A 287 -4.35 24.92 -12.00
N LYS A 288 -4.92 23.77 -12.32
CA LYS A 288 -4.33 22.45 -12.11
C LYS A 288 -2.95 22.32 -12.76
N GLN A 289 -2.80 22.72 -14.02
CA GLN A 289 -1.53 22.67 -14.74
C GLN A 289 -0.46 23.51 -14.04
N ARG A 290 -0.77 24.76 -13.67
CA ARG A 290 0.17 25.62 -12.92
C ARG A 290 0.64 24.97 -11.62
N VAL A 291 -0.24 24.30 -10.88
CA VAL A 291 0.13 23.62 -9.64
C VAL A 291 1.07 22.44 -9.91
N PHE A 292 0.87 21.67 -10.98
CA PHE A 292 1.76 20.58 -11.34
C PHE A 292 3.11 21.05 -11.90
N ASP A 293 3.14 22.13 -12.66
CA ASP A 293 4.39 22.74 -13.13
C ASP A 293 5.22 23.24 -11.94
N ASP A 294 4.57 23.84 -10.97
CA ASP A 294 5.19 24.29 -9.73
C ASP A 294 5.69 23.10 -8.87
N LEU A 295 4.95 22.01 -8.81
CA LEU A 295 5.40 20.77 -8.17
C LEU A 295 6.70 20.23 -8.80
N ARG A 296 6.78 20.20 -10.14
CA ARG A 296 8.01 19.75 -10.84
C ARG A 296 9.21 20.65 -10.53
N ARG A 297 8.99 21.97 -10.50
CA ARG A 297 10.04 22.93 -10.16
C ARG A 297 10.54 22.73 -8.73
N GLN A 298 9.64 22.62 -7.75
CA GLN A 298 10.00 22.40 -6.34
C GLN A 298 10.73 21.07 -6.13
N TYR A 299 10.33 20.01 -6.87
CA TYR A 299 11.09 18.77 -6.84
C TYR A 299 12.52 18.94 -7.38
N ALA A 300 12.71 19.66 -8.48
CA ALA A 300 14.04 19.90 -9.02
C ALA A 300 14.94 20.67 -8.04
N GLU A 301 14.37 21.65 -7.31
CA GLU A 301 15.05 22.37 -6.24
C GLU A 301 15.44 21.43 -5.07
N MET A 302 14.50 20.59 -4.62
CA MET A 302 14.76 19.59 -3.57
C MET A 302 15.83 18.59 -4.00
N LYS A 303 15.79 18.08 -5.23
CA LYS A 303 16.77 17.16 -5.78
C LYS A 303 18.20 17.77 -5.73
N THR A 304 18.33 19.05 -6.05
CA THR A 304 19.60 19.79 -5.92
C THR A 304 20.04 19.82 -4.46
N GLY A 305 19.15 20.12 -3.52
CA GLY A 305 19.42 20.11 -2.08
C GLY A 305 19.82 18.72 -1.53
N TRP A 306 19.42 17.65 -2.18
CA TRP A 306 19.80 16.27 -1.86
C TRP A 306 21.09 15.81 -2.55
N GLY A 307 21.90 16.71 -3.09
CA GLY A 307 23.11 16.35 -3.83
C GLY A 307 22.87 15.60 -5.12
N GLY A 308 21.73 15.81 -5.75
CA GLY A 308 21.36 15.16 -7.03
C GLY A 308 20.70 13.79 -6.88
N PHE A 309 20.24 13.40 -5.69
CA PHE A 309 19.52 12.14 -5.50
C PHE A 309 18.29 12.05 -6.41
N SER A 310 18.21 10.99 -7.20
CA SER A 310 17.25 10.82 -8.31
C SER A 310 16.16 9.76 -8.05
N GLY A 311 16.02 9.30 -6.81
CA GLY A 311 15.12 8.19 -6.47
C GLY A 311 13.64 8.41 -6.84
N TYR A 312 13.20 9.66 -6.92
CA TYR A 312 11.83 9.99 -7.31
C TYR A 312 11.67 10.41 -8.79
N ASP A 313 12.76 10.42 -9.60
CA ASP A 313 12.68 10.82 -11.02
C ASP A 313 11.68 9.95 -11.78
N GLY A 314 11.64 8.64 -11.51
CA GLY A 314 10.67 7.73 -12.10
C GLY A 314 9.22 8.09 -11.78
N TRP A 315 8.96 8.58 -10.56
CA TRP A 315 7.62 9.05 -10.20
C TRP A 315 7.23 10.31 -10.97
N PHE A 316 8.16 11.20 -11.28
CA PHE A 316 7.93 12.41 -12.08
C PHE A 316 7.96 12.19 -13.60
N ALA A 317 8.49 11.05 -14.08
CA ALA A 317 8.58 10.76 -15.52
C ALA A 317 7.22 10.62 -16.19
N ASP A 318 6.24 10.07 -15.48
CA ASP A 318 4.88 9.93 -15.96
C ASP A 318 4.08 11.22 -15.81
N GLN A 319 2.90 11.25 -16.44
CA GLN A 319 1.95 12.35 -16.30
C GLN A 319 1.46 12.48 -14.85
N LEU A 320 1.66 13.66 -14.26
CA LEU A 320 1.10 13.99 -12.96
C LEU A 320 -0.41 14.19 -13.06
N ASN A 321 -1.14 13.62 -12.12
CA ASN A 321 -2.59 13.74 -12.01
C ASN A 321 -3.07 13.49 -10.58
N ASN A 322 -4.35 13.71 -10.31
CA ASN A 322 -4.92 13.57 -8.97
C ASN A 322 -4.78 12.15 -8.41
N ALA A 323 -5.01 11.14 -9.23
CA ALA A 323 -4.90 9.74 -8.80
C ALA A 323 -3.47 9.40 -8.36
N LYS A 324 -2.46 9.92 -9.06
CA LYS A 324 -1.05 9.71 -8.71
C LYS A 324 -0.66 10.39 -7.40
N LEU A 325 -1.18 11.60 -7.11
CA LEU A 325 -0.95 12.26 -5.83
C LEU A 325 -1.58 11.50 -4.66
N ASN A 326 -2.73 10.86 -4.88
CA ASN A 326 -3.41 10.08 -3.85
C ASN A 326 -2.58 8.88 -3.38
N THR A 327 -1.74 8.29 -4.26
CA THR A 327 -0.88 7.16 -3.86
C THR A 327 0.06 7.48 -2.70
N ILE A 328 0.49 8.72 -2.61
CA ILE A 328 1.41 9.16 -1.54
C ILE A 328 0.65 9.53 -0.27
N ALA A 329 -0.52 10.19 -0.40
CA ALA A 329 -1.29 10.65 0.75
C ALA A 329 -1.75 9.49 1.64
N ASN A 330 -2.23 8.40 1.05
CA ASN A 330 -2.78 7.25 1.78
C ASN A 330 -1.78 6.59 2.73
N TYR A 331 -0.48 6.66 2.43
CA TYR A 331 0.55 6.02 3.26
C TYR A 331 1.06 6.89 4.40
N TYR A 332 1.06 8.23 4.26
CA TYR A 332 1.85 9.08 5.13
C TYR A 332 1.07 10.11 5.95
N ASP A 333 -0.21 10.35 5.66
CA ASP A 333 -0.98 11.43 6.31
C ASP A 333 -1.05 11.26 7.84
N TYR A 334 -1.09 10.02 8.33
CA TYR A 334 -1.21 9.71 9.76
C TYR A 334 0.04 9.12 10.42
N VAL A 335 1.13 8.93 9.68
CA VAL A 335 2.40 8.41 10.23
C VAL A 335 2.91 9.27 11.41
N PRO A 336 2.95 10.61 11.34
CA PRO A 336 3.38 11.42 12.47
C PRO A 336 2.52 11.22 13.73
N GLY A 337 1.22 10.99 13.56
CA GLY A 337 0.31 10.70 14.67
C GLY A 337 0.62 9.36 15.34
N PHE A 338 0.92 8.33 14.57
CA PHE A 338 1.33 7.03 15.10
C PHE A 338 2.72 7.06 15.73
N GLN A 339 3.67 7.77 15.13
CA GLN A 339 4.99 7.99 15.74
C GLN A 339 4.87 8.66 17.11
N ARG A 340 4.02 9.70 17.20
CA ARG A 340 3.73 10.34 18.49
C ARG A 340 3.05 9.40 19.48
N LEU A 341 2.11 8.57 19.01
CA LEU A 341 1.45 7.56 19.84
C LEU A 341 2.48 6.56 20.41
N LEU A 342 3.45 6.13 19.61
CA LEU A 342 4.55 5.26 20.06
C LEU A 342 5.40 5.95 21.12
N GLN A 343 5.78 7.21 20.92
CA GLN A 343 6.55 8.02 21.90
C GLN A 343 5.81 8.15 23.23
N LEU A 344 4.50 8.46 23.20
CA LEU A 344 3.66 8.57 24.40
C LEU A 344 3.53 7.25 25.17
N ASN A 345 3.77 6.13 24.49
CA ASN A 345 3.85 4.82 25.12
C ASN A 345 5.29 4.41 25.51
N GLY A 346 6.22 5.39 25.58
CA GLY A 346 7.62 5.19 25.98
C GLY A 346 8.42 4.33 25.01
N GLY A 347 8.06 4.32 23.73
CA GLY A 347 8.70 3.46 22.72
C GLY A 347 8.38 1.97 22.88
N ASN A 348 7.48 1.60 23.79
CA ASN A 348 7.14 0.19 24.02
C ASN A 348 6.15 -0.31 22.97
N MET A 349 6.61 -1.21 22.09
CA MET A 349 5.81 -1.76 20.99
C MET A 349 4.50 -2.41 21.46
N GLY A 350 4.53 -3.18 22.56
CA GLY A 350 3.33 -3.84 23.08
C GLY A 350 2.26 -2.85 23.53
N LYS A 351 2.66 -1.79 24.27
CA LYS A 351 1.73 -0.72 24.69
C LYS A 351 1.23 0.08 23.49
N PHE A 352 2.11 0.38 22.53
CA PHE A 352 1.75 1.04 21.28
C PHE A 352 0.67 0.27 20.51
N TYR A 353 0.84 -1.04 20.34
CA TYR A 353 -0.15 -1.88 19.65
C TYR A 353 -1.50 -1.86 20.35
N LEU A 354 -1.53 -1.95 21.68
CA LEU A 354 -2.79 -1.85 22.44
C LEU A 354 -3.46 -0.49 22.26
N ALA A 355 -2.69 0.59 22.23
CA ALA A 355 -3.22 1.93 21.99
C ALA A 355 -3.76 2.06 20.55
N ALA A 356 -3.04 1.59 19.55
CA ALA A 356 -3.47 1.58 18.15
C ALA A 356 -4.71 0.70 17.94
N GLU A 357 -4.78 -0.47 18.60
CA GLU A 357 -5.95 -1.36 18.56
C GLU A 357 -7.20 -0.71 19.16
N ARG A 358 -7.07 0.03 20.27
CA ARG A 358 -8.18 0.80 20.84
C ARG A 358 -8.65 1.87 19.88
N LEU A 359 -7.71 2.55 19.22
CA LEU A 359 -8.00 3.58 18.24
C LEU A 359 -8.70 2.99 17.00
N SER A 360 -8.27 1.81 16.51
CA SER A 360 -8.87 1.14 15.34
C SER A 360 -10.36 0.80 15.53
N LYS A 361 -10.83 0.68 16.79
CA LYS A 361 -12.23 0.39 17.14
C LYS A 361 -13.11 1.64 17.20
N GLN A 362 -12.54 2.85 17.13
CA GLN A 362 -13.30 4.10 17.10
C GLN A 362 -13.91 4.34 15.70
N PRO A 363 -14.95 5.18 15.58
CA PRO A 363 -15.42 5.66 14.27
C PRO A 363 -14.29 6.29 13.44
N LYS A 364 -14.36 6.14 12.12
CA LYS A 364 -13.30 6.60 11.19
C LYS A 364 -12.89 8.05 11.45
N ASP A 365 -13.86 8.95 11.54
CA ASP A 365 -13.60 10.39 11.73
C ASP A 365 -12.90 10.68 13.06
N MET A 366 -13.30 9.99 14.14
CA MET A 366 -12.70 10.17 15.46
C MET A 366 -11.24 9.69 15.50
N ARG A 367 -10.92 8.54 14.90
CA ARG A 367 -9.54 8.07 14.86
C ARG A 367 -8.65 8.93 13.98
N HIS A 368 -9.17 9.42 12.84
CA HIS A 368 -8.46 10.36 11.97
C HIS A 368 -8.21 11.70 12.69
N GLN A 369 -9.23 12.24 13.36
CA GLN A 369 -9.06 13.46 14.18
C GLN A 369 -8.00 13.25 15.25
N LYS A 370 -8.04 12.13 15.98
CA LYS A 370 -7.07 11.83 17.03
C LYS A 370 -5.65 11.75 16.52
N LEU A 371 -5.42 11.10 15.36
CA LEU A 371 -4.09 11.01 14.75
C LEU A 371 -3.57 12.39 14.31
N ARG A 372 -4.42 13.23 13.73
CA ARG A 372 -4.06 14.64 13.41
C ARG A 372 -3.75 15.47 14.66
N GLU A 373 -4.47 15.28 15.75
CA GLU A 373 -4.18 15.96 17.03
C GLU A 373 -2.83 15.51 17.60
N LEU A 374 -2.56 14.21 17.57
CA LEU A 374 -1.27 13.66 18.01
C LEU A 374 -0.10 14.20 17.17
N ALA A 375 -0.25 14.27 15.86
CA ALA A 375 0.77 14.81 14.96
C ALA A 375 1.15 16.27 15.25
N LYS A 376 0.23 17.06 15.84
CA LYS A 376 0.48 18.46 16.22
C LYS A 376 1.15 18.63 17.58
N GLN A 377 1.20 17.58 18.40
CA GLN A 377 1.86 17.62 19.71
C GLN A 377 3.38 17.47 19.53
N LYS A 378 4.13 18.45 19.99
CA LYS A 378 5.61 18.41 20.02
C LYS A 378 6.15 17.49 21.12
#